data_7202b8352ea93ce924d6ee8304a38b53
#
_entry.id   7202b8352ea93ce924d6ee8304a38b53
#
_cell.length_a   1.000
_cell.length_b   1.000
_cell.length_c   1.000
_cell.angle_alpha   90.00
_cell.angle_beta   90.00
_cell.angle_gamma   90.00
#
_symmetry.space_group_name_H-M   'P 1'
#
loop_
_entity.id
_entity.type
_entity.pdbx_description
1 polymer ?
#
loop_
_entity_poly.entity_id
_entity_poly.type
_entity_poly.pdbx_seq_one_letter_code
_entity_poly.pdbx_strand_id
1 'polypeptide(L)'
;MSVCELEELPAVLKPGGRLLGLDLGSKTIGLALSDPGLQIASPIDTVRRTKFTKDVEFLDTVIAGRGVGALVIGLPINMDGTEGRRCQSTRQFAANMLARGFELPIAFWDERLSSAAVKRFLIDEADMTRRKRELVIDKMAAAYILQGALDRLRRLPGTAD
;
A
#
# COMPACT_ATOMS: atom_id res chain seq x y z
N MET A 1 -13.46 -8.83 -8.54
CA MET A 1 -13.79 -8.01 -7.38
C MET A 1 -13.66 -6.53 -7.74
N SER A 2 -13.69 -5.66 -6.80
CA SER A 2 -13.77 -4.23 -7.03
C SER A 2 -12.97 -3.46 -5.99
N VAL A 3 -12.85 -2.16 -6.21
CA VAL A 3 -12.40 -1.25 -5.17
C VAL A 3 -13.48 -1.15 -4.10
N CYS A 4 -13.08 -1.24 -2.84
CA CYS A 4 -13.99 -1.10 -1.70
C CYS A 4 -13.45 -0.07 -0.72
N GLU A 5 -14.29 0.33 0.23
CA GLU A 5 -13.82 1.18 1.32
C GLU A 5 -12.96 0.37 2.28
N LEU A 6 -11.99 1.02 2.92
CA LEU A 6 -11.11 0.35 3.88
C LEU A 6 -11.91 -0.37 4.97
N GLU A 7 -12.97 0.26 5.45
CA GLU A 7 -13.80 -0.26 6.52
C GLU A 7 -14.54 -1.54 6.14
N GLU A 8 -14.68 -1.82 4.86
CA GLU A 8 -15.31 -3.04 4.37
C GLU A 8 -14.37 -4.25 4.35
N LEU A 9 -13.05 -4.02 4.41
CA LEU A 9 -12.07 -5.11 4.31
C LEU A 9 -12.24 -6.22 5.34
N PRO A 10 -12.49 -5.93 6.63
CA PRO A 10 -12.64 -7.01 7.61
C PRO A 10 -13.76 -7.99 7.27
N ALA A 11 -14.82 -7.52 6.62
CA ALA A 11 -15.95 -8.37 6.26
C ALA A 11 -15.67 -9.29 5.07
N VAL A 12 -14.75 -8.91 4.19
CA VAL A 12 -14.47 -9.66 2.96
C VAL A 12 -13.13 -10.39 3.01
N LEU A 13 -12.29 -10.09 3.98
CA LEU A 13 -10.97 -10.70 4.14
C LEU A 13 -11.12 -12.10 4.74
N LYS A 14 -10.50 -13.09 4.10
CA LYS A 14 -10.50 -14.45 4.63
C LYS A 14 -9.67 -14.52 5.93
N PRO A 15 -10.04 -15.38 6.88
CA PRO A 15 -9.26 -15.55 8.11
C PRO A 15 -7.79 -15.84 7.81
N GLY A 16 -6.88 -15.13 8.49
CA GLY A 16 -5.44 -15.26 8.26
C GLY A 16 -4.92 -14.56 7.03
N GLY A 17 -5.78 -13.94 6.22
CA GLY A 17 -5.36 -13.15 5.06
C GLY A 17 -4.61 -11.90 5.50
N ARG A 18 -3.46 -11.65 4.85
CA ARG A 18 -2.66 -10.45 5.13
C ARG A 18 -3.03 -9.34 4.17
N LEU A 19 -2.76 -8.11 4.59
CA LEU A 19 -2.87 -6.95 3.72
C LEU A 19 -1.51 -6.61 3.13
N LEU A 20 -1.49 -6.31 1.83
CA LEU A 20 -0.30 -5.81 1.14
C LEU A 20 -0.50 -4.33 0.88
N GLY A 21 0.41 -3.51 1.41
CA GLY A 21 0.40 -2.07 1.18
C GLY A 21 1.27 -1.71 -0.01
N LEU A 22 0.77 -0.85 -0.88
CA LEU A 22 1.48 -0.36 -2.05
C LEU A 22 1.63 1.16 -2.00
N ASP A 23 2.84 1.62 -2.27
CA ASP A 23 3.13 3.02 -2.56
C ASP A 23 3.56 3.11 -4.03
N LEU A 24 2.66 3.64 -4.88
CA LEU A 24 2.89 3.70 -6.32
C LEU A 24 3.59 5.00 -6.68
N GLY A 25 4.91 4.94 -6.84
CA GLY A 25 5.69 6.05 -7.37
C GLY A 25 5.73 6.04 -8.89
N SER A 26 6.36 7.07 -9.48
CA SER A 26 6.54 7.14 -10.94
C SER A 26 7.54 6.10 -11.46
N LYS A 27 8.53 5.74 -10.65
CA LYS A 27 9.62 4.83 -11.04
C LYS A 27 9.67 3.55 -10.23
N THR A 28 9.03 3.52 -9.07
CA THR A 28 9.12 2.41 -8.12
C THR A 28 7.76 2.11 -7.50
N ILE A 29 7.63 0.89 -6.99
CA ILE A 29 6.50 0.50 -6.15
C ILE A 29 7.07 0.02 -4.83
N GLY A 30 6.75 0.72 -3.75
CA GLY A 30 7.10 0.29 -2.40
C GLY A 30 6.07 -0.71 -1.90
N LEU A 31 6.54 -1.76 -1.22
CA LEU A 31 5.68 -2.84 -0.73
C LEU A 31 5.86 -3.02 0.77
N ALA A 32 4.75 -3.19 1.46
CA ALA A 32 4.72 -3.55 2.87
C ALA A 32 3.68 -4.63 3.11
N LEU A 33 3.90 -5.45 4.12
CA LEU A 33 3.05 -6.59 4.42
C LEU A 33 2.59 -6.53 5.88
N SER A 34 1.31 -6.81 6.12
CA SER A 34 0.82 -6.96 7.48
C SER A 34 1.07 -8.36 8.02
N ASP A 35 1.04 -8.50 9.35
CA ASP A 35 0.90 -9.80 9.99
C ASP A 35 -0.53 -10.34 9.81
N PRO A 36 -0.76 -11.64 10.05
CA PRO A 36 -2.12 -12.21 9.95
C PRO A 36 -3.12 -11.58 10.92
N GLY A 37 -2.64 -11.07 12.05
CA GLY A 37 -3.49 -10.40 13.04
C GLY A 37 -3.82 -8.96 12.73
N LEU A 38 -3.34 -8.43 11.61
CA LEU A 38 -3.60 -7.07 11.14
C LEU A 38 -3.18 -6.00 12.13
N GLN A 39 -2.05 -6.16 12.78
CA GLN A 39 -1.57 -5.23 13.80
C GLN A 39 -0.36 -4.41 13.38
N ILE A 40 0.57 -5.02 12.65
CA ILE A 40 1.86 -4.41 12.32
C ILE A 40 2.12 -4.50 10.83
N ALA A 41 2.54 -3.38 10.24
CA ALA A 41 3.03 -3.32 8.87
C ALA A 41 4.55 -3.40 8.84
N SER A 42 5.09 -4.27 8.00
CA SER A 42 6.53 -4.40 7.80
C SER A 42 6.91 -4.10 6.35
N PRO A 43 7.91 -3.27 6.10
CA PRO A 43 8.39 -3.06 4.73
C PRO A 43 9.03 -4.35 4.22
N ILE A 44 8.73 -4.73 2.98
CA ILE A 44 9.28 -5.96 2.41
C ILE A 44 10.15 -5.73 1.19
N ASP A 45 9.78 -4.80 0.31
CA ASP A 45 10.57 -4.59 -0.91
C ASP A 45 10.23 -3.25 -1.57
N THR A 46 11.10 -2.84 -2.50
CA THR A 46 10.84 -1.76 -3.44
C THR A 46 11.16 -2.29 -4.83
N VAL A 47 10.16 -2.24 -5.72
CA VAL A 47 10.27 -2.77 -7.08
C VAL A 47 10.45 -1.62 -8.05
N ARG A 48 11.41 -1.73 -8.97
CA ARG A 48 11.51 -0.78 -10.08
C ARG A 48 10.43 -1.08 -11.10
N ARG A 49 9.66 -0.06 -11.42
CA ARG A 49 8.60 -0.20 -12.42
C ARG A 49 9.20 -0.37 -13.80
N THR A 50 8.65 -1.33 -14.53
CA THR A 50 8.95 -1.59 -15.93
C THR A 50 7.66 -1.48 -16.72
N LYS A 51 7.17 -2.59 -17.28
CA LYS A 51 5.87 -2.62 -17.93
C LYS A 51 4.81 -3.03 -16.91
N PHE A 52 3.61 -2.48 -17.06
CA PHE A 52 2.49 -2.80 -16.18
C PHE A 52 2.29 -4.31 -16.02
N THR A 53 2.33 -5.06 -17.12
CA THR A 53 2.15 -6.52 -17.08
C THR A 53 3.18 -7.22 -16.22
N LYS A 54 4.45 -6.82 -16.31
CA LYS A 54 5.54 -7.39 -15.51
C LYS A 54 5.42 -7.00 -14.05
N ASP A 55 5.04 -5.76 -13.80
CA ASP A 55 4.86 -5.28 -12.43
C ASP A 55 3.74 -6.05 -11.73
N VAL A 56 2.62 -6.28 -12.41
CA VAL A 56 1.51 -7.05 -11.86
C VAL A 56 1.87 -8.52 -11.67
N GLU A 57 2.62 -9.12 -12.60
CA GLU A 57 3.13 -10.49 -12.43
C GLU A 57 3.97 -10.63 -11.18
N PHE A 58 4.84 -9.66 -10.91
CA PHE A 58 5.64 -9.64 -9.69
C PHE A 58 4.73 -9.54 -8.45
N LEU A 59 3.74 -8.66 -8.47
CA LEU A 59 2.78 -8.54 -7.37
C LEU A 59 2.03 -9.86 -7.16
N ASP A 60 1.67 -10.55 -8.23
CA ASP A 60 1.00 -11.85 -8.13
C ASP A 60 1.87 -12.88 -7.41
N THR A 61 3.19 -12.88 -7.65
CA THR A 61 4.10 -13.79 -6.94
C THR A 61 4.18 -13.46 -5.46
N VAL A 62 4.20 -12.18 -5.09
CA VAL A 62 4.19 -11.76 -3.70
C VAL A 62 2.88 -12.15 -3.03
N ILE A 63 1.77 -11.92 -3.69
CA ILE A 63 0.43 -12.23 -3.17
C ILE A 63 0.31 -13.73 -2.89
N ALA A 64 0.69 -14.55 -3.86
CA ALA A 64 0.62 -16.01 -3.71
C ALA A 64 1.58 -16.53 -2.65
N GLY A 65 2.80 -16.00 -2.60
CA GLY A 65 3.83 -16.48 -1.69
C GLY A 65 3.67 -16.00 -0.25
N ARG A 66 2.90 -14.95 -0.01
CA ARG A 66 2.79 -14.32 1.31
C ARG A 66 1.41 -14.41 1.93
N GLY A 67 0.46 -15.11 1.29
CA GLY A 67 -0.89 -15.23 1.81
C GLY A 67 -1.65 -13.92 1.88
N VAL A 68 -1.50 -13.08 0.87
CA VAL A 68 -2.16 -11.78 0.79
C VAL A 68 -3.63 -11.97 0.44
N GLY A 69 -4.51 -11.33 1.20
CA GLY A 69 -5.96 -11.40 0.98
C GLY A 69 -6.58 -10.12 0.43
N ALA A 70 -5.87 -9.00 0.48
CA ALA A 70 -6.34 -7.72 -0.05
C ALA A 70 -5.19 -6.75 -0.22
N LEU A 71 -5.41 -5.73 -1.04
CA LEU A 71 -4.43 -4.65 -1.24
C LEU A 71 -4.91 -3.36 -0.59
N VAL A 72 -3.98 -2.63 0.01
CA VAL A 72 -4.19 -1.24 0.44
C VAL A 72 -3.22 -0.38 -0.36
N ILE A 73 -3.74 0.52 -1.17
CA ILE A 73 -2.95 1.39 -2.04
C ILE A 73 -3.00 2.81 -1.51
N GLY A 74 -1.84 3.40 -1.27
CA GLY A 74 -1.77 4.80 -0.86
C GLY A 74 -2.26 5.72 -1.97
N LEU A 75 -3.14 6.64 -1.63
CA LEU A 75 -3.70 7.60 -2.56
C LEU A 75 -3.09 8.99 -2.28
N PRO A 76 -2.26 9.52 -3.19
CA PRO A 76 -1.53 10.77 -2.94
C PRO A 76 -2.40 12.00 -3.20
N ILE A 77 -3.39 12.19 -2.34
CA ILE A 77 -4.30 13.34 -2.38
C ILE A 77 -3.52 14.61 -1.99
N ASN A 78 -3.77 15.70 -2.70
CA ASN A 78 -3.17 17.00 -2.37
C ASN A 78 -3.64 17.49 -1.00
N MET A 79 -2.82 18.33 -0.36
CA MET A 79 -3.13 18.82 0.99
C MET A 79 -4.47 19.58 1.08
N ASP A 80 -4.92 20.16 -0.02
CA ASP A 80 -6.21 20.86 -0.09
C ASP A 80 -7.39 19.90 -0.36
N GLY A 81 -7.14 18.60 -0.47
CA GLY A 81 -8.18 17.61 -0.73
C GLY A 81 -8.43 17.31 -2.20
N THR A 82 -7.78 18.04 -3.12
CA THR A 82 -7.95 17.77 -4.55
C THR A 82 -7.12 16.58 -4.98
N GLU A 83 -7.55 15.91 -6.06
CA GLU A 83 -6.84 14.79 -6.64
C GLU A 83 -6.17 15.22 -7.93
N GLY A 84 -4.82 15.19 -7.93
CA GLY A 84 -4.04 15.51 -9.09
C GLY A 84 -3.68 14.30 -9.94
N ARG A 85 -2.67 14.46 -10.81
CA ARG A 85 -2.24 13.41 -11.74
C ARG A 85 -1.81 12.12 -11.05
N ARG A 86 -1.12 12.23 -9.91
CA ARG A 86 -0.66 11.04 -9.19
C ARG A 86 -1.83 10.22 -8.65
N CYS A 87 -2.87 10.88 -8.15
CA CYS A 87 -4.08 10.19 -7.74
C CYS A 87 -4.74 9.49 -8.91
N GLN A 88 -4.88 10.18 -10.03
CA GLN A 88 -5.49 9.62 -11.23
C GLN A 88 -4.70 8.41 -11.73
N SER A 89 -3.36 8.51 -11.74
CA SER A 89 -2.49 7.41 -12.12
C SER A 89 -2.63 6.20 -11.18
N THR A 90 -2.73 6.45 -9.88
CA THR A 90 -2.92 5.41 -8.89
C THR A 90 -4.27 4.71 -9.07
N ARG A 91 -5.33 5.47 -9.25
CA ARG A 91 -6.66 4.91 -9.50
C ARG A 91 -6.68 4.12 -10.81
N GLN A 92 -5.98 4.61 -11.83
CA GLN A 92 -5.90 3.92 -13.13
C GLN A 92 -5.13 2.59 -12.99
N PHE A 93 -4.08 2.55 -12.19
CA PHE A 93 -3.35 1.32 -11.92
C PHE A 93 -4.27 0.25 -11.33
N ALA A 94 -5.07 0.62 -10.34
CA ALA A 94 -6.04 -0.29 -9.73
C ALA A 94 -7.09 -0.75 -10.75
N ALA A 95 -7.62 0.18 -11.55
CA ALA A 95 -8.59 -0.13 -12.59
C ALA A 95 -8.02 -1.11 -13.62
N ASN A 96 -6.76 -0.92 -14.01
CA ASN A 96 -6.08 -1.80 -14.95
C ASN A 96 -5.86 -3.19 -14.37
N MET A 97 -5.58 -3.31 -13.08
CA MET A 97 -5.49 -4.60 -12.41
C MET A 97 -6.83 -5.33 -12.45
N LEU A 98 -7.91 -4.63 -12.13
CA LEU A 98 -9.25 -5.21 -12.16
C LEU A 98 -9.64 -5.64 -13.57
N ALA A 99 -9.28 -4.84 -14.58
CA ALA A 99 -9.55 -5.18 -15.99
C ALA A 99 -8.81 -6.47 -16.42
N ARG A 100 -7.68 -6.79 -15.79
CA ARG A 100 -6.95 -8.05 -16.02
C ARG A 100 -7.55 -9.26 -15.30
N GLY A 101 -8.58 -9.05 -14.51
CA GLY A 101 -9.20 -10.12 -13.74
C GLY A 101 -8.65 -10.29 -12.33
N PHE A 102 -8.00 -9.26 -11.78
CA PHE A 102 -7.56 -9.30 -10.40
C PHE A 102 -8.76 -9.47 -9.46
N GLU A 103 -8.71 -10.45 -8.58
CA GLU A 103 -9.88 -10.88 -7.81
C GLU A 103 -9.90 -10.41 -6.36
N LEU A 104 -8.76 -9.97 -5.82
CA LEU A 104 -8.72 -9.56 -4.42
C LEU A 104 -9.29 -8.16 -4.23
N PRO A 105 -9.85 -7.87 -3.06
CA PRO A 105 -10.32 -6.52 -2.75
C PRO A 105 -9.17 -5.51 -2.78
N ILE A 106 -9.45 -4.30 -3.24
CA ILE A 106 -8.51 -3.18 -3.24
C ILE A 106 -9.15 -2.03 -2.49
N ALA A 107 -8.47 -1.49 -1.49
CA ALA A 107 -8.89 -0.28 -0.78
C ALA A 107 -7.81 0.78 -0.92
N PHE A 108 -8.21 2.05 -1.01
CA PHE A 108 -7.29 3.17 -1.00
C PHE A 108 -7.15 3.76 0.39
N TRP A 109 -5.96 4.26 0.68
CA TRP A 109 -5.67 4.98 1.91
C TRP A 109 -5.16 6.37 1.59
N ASP A 110 -5.74 7.40 2.21
CA ASP A 110 -5.32 8.80 2.03
C ASP A 110 -3.94 9.00 2.67
N GLU A 111 -2.92 9.19 1.84
CA GLU A 111 -1.53 9.37 2.29
C GLU A 111 -1.31 10.62 3.15
N ARG A 112 -2.21 11.60 3.11
CA ARG A 112 -2.10 12.79 3.97
C ARG A 112 -2.14 12.43 5.45
N LEU A 113 -2.74 11.28 5.77
CA LEU A 113 -2.88 10.80 7.14
C LEU A 113 -1.65 10.05 7.64
N SER A 114 -0.63 9.90 6.81
CA SER A 114 0.59 9.16 7.15
C SER A 114 1.81 9.79 6.49
N SER A 115 2.97 9.55 7.03
CA SER A 115 4.29 9.58 6.40
C SER A 115 5.08 10.90 6.24
N ALA A 116 4.53 12.08 6.40
CA ALA A 116 5.36 13.30 6.33
C ALA A 116 6.44 13.30 7.42
N ALA A 117 6.09 12.86 8.62
CA ALA A 117 7.02 12.76 9.74
C ALA A 117 8.13 11.74 9.49
N VAL A 118 7.81 10.66 8.79
CA VAL A 118 8.77 9.58 8.52
C VAL A 118 9.74 9.94 7.43
N LYS A 119 9.27 10.56 6.38
CA LYS A 119 10.15 11.04 5.32
C LYS A 119 11.20 11.99 5.90
N ARG A 120 10.81 12.85 6.84
CA ARG A 120 11.77 13.71 7.55
C ARG A 120 12.76 12.91 8.37
N PHE A 121 12.29 11.94 9.14
CA PHE A 121 13.15 11.11 9.98
C PHE A 121 14.20 10.39 9.13
N LEU A 122 13.81 9.77 8.04
CA LEU A 122 14.71 9.05 7.17
C LEU A 122 15.73 9.98 6.48
N ILE A 123 15.32 11.18 6.12
CA ILE A 123 16.25 12.18 5.55
C ILE A 123 17.27 12.62 6.58
N ASP A 124 16.84 12.87 7.82
CA ASP A 124 17.71 13.36 8.89
C ASP A 124 18.69 12.30 9.39
N GLU A 125 18.30 11.03 9.35
CA GLU A 125 19.14 9.92 9.81
C GLU A 125 20.12 9.40 8.74
N ALA A 126 20.05 9.94 7.52
CA ALA A 126 20.67 9.25 6.41
C ALA A 126 22.10 9.67 6.11
N ASP A 127 23.01 8.76 6.42
CA ASP A 127 24.34 8.67 5.84
C ASP A 127 24.32 7.68 4.66
N MET A 128 23.19 7.60 3.96
CA MET A 128 23.01 6.67 2.84
C MET A 128 23.18 7.38 1.51
N THR A 129 23.66 6.64 0.49
CA THR A 129 23.67 7.16 -0.88
C THR A 129 22.24 7.54 -1.29
N ARG A 130 22.12 8.53 -2.16
CA ARG A 130 20.80 9.02 -2.62
C ARG A 130 19.92 7.89 -3.15
N ARG A 131 20.50 6.97 -3.93
CA ARG A 131 19.77 5.84 -4.52
C ARG A 131 19.25 4.87 -3.47
N LYS A 132 20.10 4.50 -2.50
CA LYS A 132 19.71 3.62 -1.40
C LYS A 132 18.65 4.28 -0.53
N ARG A 133 18.77 5.58 -0.30
CA ARG A 133 17.80 6.36 0.45
C ARG A 133 16.42 6.32 -0.20
N GLU A 134 16.35 6.52 -1.51
CA GLU A 134 15.09 6.48 -2.25
C GLU A 134 14.40 5.12 -2.11
N LEU A 135 15.15 4.02 -2.27
CA LEU A 135 14.59 2.67 -2.14
C LEU A 135 14.07 2.39 -0.72
N VAL A 136 14.80 2.83 0.29
CA VAL A 136 14.39 2.68 1.69
C VAL A 136 13.15 3.52 1.99
N ILE A 137 13.12 4.76 1.51
CA ILE A 137 11.98 5.65 1.70
C ILE A 137 10.72 5.06 1.08
N ASP A 138 10.80 4.49 -0.12
CA ASP A 138 9.64 3.95 -0.83
C ASP A 138 9.00 2.78 -0.07
N LYS A 139 9.80 1.82 0.39
CA LYS A 139 9.23 0.70 1.16
C LYS A 139 8.78 1.11 2.56
N MET A 140 9.44 2.09 3.18
CA MET A 140 9.01 2.63 4.46
C MET A 140 7.72 3.43 4.31
N ALA A 141 7.57 4.17 3.20
CA ALA A 141 6.32 4.86 2.90
C ALA A 141 5.16 3.86 2.76
N ALA A 142 5.38 2.74 2.08
CA ALA A 142 4.39 1.67 1.99
C ALA A 142 4.02 1.10 3.37
N ALA A 143 5.00 0.92 4.25
CA ALA A 143 4.76 0.45 5.62
C ALA A 143 3.91 1.45 6.41
N TYR A 144 4.14 2.74 6.21
CA TYR A 144 3.35 3.77 6.89
C TYR A 144 1.93 3.89 6.37
N ILE A 145 1.76 3.78 5.06
CA ILE A 145 0.45 3.71 4.44
C ILE A 145 -0.33 2.55 5.05
N LEU A 146 0.28 1.38 5.06
CA LEU A 146 -0.36 0.18 5.59
C LEU A 146 -0.62 0.29 7.09
N GLN A 147 0.35 0.79 7.87
CA GLN A 147 0.16 0.93 9.32
C GLN A 147 -0.98 1.89 9.64
N GLY A 148 -1.09 3.00 8.91
CA GLY A 148 -2.21 3.93 9.07
C GLY A 148 -3.55 3.24 8.83
N ALA A 149 -3.62 2.43 7.79
CA ALA A 149 -4.81 1.65 7.49
C ALA A 149 -5.12 0.62 8.58
N LEU A 150 -4.11 -0.11 9.06
CA LEU A 150 -4.28 -1.08 10.15
C LEU A 150 -4.77 -0.42 11.44
N ASP A 151 -4.19 0.73 11.78
CA ASP A 151 -4.60 1.48 12.96
C ASP A 151 -6.05 1.94 12.85
N ARG A 152 -6.47 2.35 11.67
CA ARG A 152 -7.86 2.72 11.40
C ARG A 152 -8.80 1.53 11.58
N LEU A 153 -8.40 0.37 11.05
CA LEU A 153 -9.23 -0.85 11.18
C LEU A 153 -9.41 -1.27 12.64
N ARG A 154 -8.38 -1.13 13.46
CA ARG A 154 -8.47 -1.46 14.89
C ARG A 154 -9.39 -0.54 15.68
N ARG A 155 -9.66 0.67 15.18
CA ARG A 155 -10.52 1.64 15.83
C ARG A 155 -11.98 1.54 15.42
N LEU A 156 -12.30 0.64 14.49
CA LEU A 156 -13.68 0.50 14.03
C LEU A 156 -14.54 -0.17 15.11
N PRO A 157 -15.80 0.27 15.26
CA PRO A 157 -16.73 -0.40 16.16
C PRO A 157 -16.91 -1.87 15.79
N GLY A 158 -16.90 -2.76 16.77
CA GLY A 158 -17.12 -4.19 16.56
C GLY A 158 -15.87 -4.99 16.22
N THR A 159 -14.70 -4.35 16.15
CA THR A 159 -13.43 -5.04 15.86
C THR A 159 -12.56 -5.22 17.11
N ALA A 160 -13.06 -4.89 18.27
CA ALA A 160 -12.28 -4.76 19.50
C ALA A 160 -12.09 -6.06 20.27
N ASP A 161 -12.35 -7.21 19.68
CA ASP A 161 -12.24 -8.49 20.41
C ASP A 161 -10.97 -9.23 20.07
#